data_930b6f1285150ece04934d8da6d81952
#
_entry.id   930b6f1285150ece04934d8da6d81952
#
_cell.length_a   1.000
_cell.length_b   1.000
_cell.length_c   1.000
_cell.angle_alpha   90.00
_cell.angle_beta   90.00
_cell.angle_gamma   90.00
#
_symmetry.space_group_name_H-M   'P 1'
#
loop_
_entity.id
_entity.type
_entity.pdbx_description
1 polymer ?
#
loop_
_entity_poly.entity_id
_entity_poly.type
_entity_poly.pdbx_seq_one_letter_code
_entity_poly.pdbx_strand_id
1 'polypeptide(L)'
;MEKRDYYEVLEVEKTASAEEIKKAYRKKAIQYHPDKNPGDKVAEEKFKEAAEAYDVLSNPDKRARYDQFGHAGMSGAAGNGGPFGGFSGGMSMDDIFSMFGDIFGGHSGGFGGGFSGFGGFGGGGAQQRRYRGSDLRVKGKLNLKEISTGVEKKFKLKKYVPCSHCHGTGAEGDGGAETCPTCKGSGTVIRNQQTILGTMQTRTTCPTCGGEGKVIKNKCKECAGEGIVYGEEVVTVKIPAGVAEGMQLSMGGKGNAGKHNGVPGDLLILIEEEQDKELIRDENDLIYNLLLSFPTAALGGAVEIPTIDGKVKVKIESGTQPGKVLRLRGKGLPNVNGYGTGDLLVNVSVYVPETLNKEEKKALEEMERSDNFKPNTSIKEKIFKKFKSLFD
;
A
#
# COMPACT_ATOMS: atom_id res chain seq x y z
N MET A 1 -1.17 -45.81 4.59
CA MET A 1 0.08 -45.47 5.28
C MET A 1 -0.31 -44.94 6.66
N GLU A 2 0.31 -45.43 7.70
CA GLU A 2 0.15 -44.88 9.05
C GLU A 2 0.71 -43.46 9.07
N LYS A 3 -0.08 -42.48 9.51
CA LYS A 3 0.39 -41.12 9.68
C LYS A 3 1.42 -41.05 10.81
N ARG A 4 2.54 -40.34 10.59
CA ARG A 4 3.57 -40.15 11.61
C ARG A 4 3.06 -39.28 12.77
N ASP A 5 3.58 -39.46 13.96
CA ASP A 5 3.25 -38.61 15.13
C ASP A 5 3.62 -37.15 14.83
N TYR A 6 2.72 -36.23 15.12
CA TYR A 6 2.92 -34.80 14.84
C TYR A 6 4.11 -34.19 15.59
N TYR A 7 4.44 -34.69 16.77
CA TYR A 7 5.64 -34.31 17.52
C TYR A 7 6.92 -34.78 16.81
N GLU A 8 6.88 -35.98 16.22
CA GLU A 8 8.01 -36.50 15.41
C GLU A 8 8.15 -35.76 14.08
N VAL A 9 7.05 -35.37 13.46
CA VAL A 9 7.06 -34.57 12.21
C VAL A 9 7.75 -33.21 12.43
N LEU A 10 7.46 -32.55 13.56
CA LEU A 10 8.09 -31.28 13.90
C LEU A 10 9.45 -31.45 14.62
N GLU A 11 9.85 -32.68 14.98
CA GLU A 11 11.07 -32.96 15.76
C GLU A 11 11.11 -32.22 17.11
N VAL A 12 10.00 -32.27 17.85
CA VAL A 12 9.85 -31.67 19.19
C VAL A 12 9.35 -32.69 20.20
N GLU A 13 9.65 -32.47 21.47
CA GLU A 13 9.14 -33.31 22.54
C GLU A 13 7.64 -33.06 22.81
N LYS A 14 6.94 -34.07 23.37
CA LYS A 14 5.52 -33.92 23.75
C LYS A 14 5.27 -32.86 24.81
N THR A 15 6.31 -32.46 25.52
CA THR A 15 6.29 -31.38 26.53
C THR A 15 6.58 -29.98 25.96
N ALA A 16 6.89 -29.89 24.66
CA ALA A 16 7.28 -28.62 24.02
C ALA A 16 6.26 -27.52 24.19
N SER A 17 6.74 -26.32 24.44
CA SER A 17 5.95 -25.10 24.54
C SER A 17 5.42 -24.66 23.16
N ALA A 18 4.41 -23.80 23.16
CA ALA A 18 3.85 -23.25 21.91
C ALA A 18 4.90 -22.48 21.08
N GLU A 19 5.85 -21.83 21.75
CA GLU A 19 6.94 -21.11 21.08
C GLU A 19 7.94 -22.05 20.41
N GLU A 20 8.27 -23.16 21.06
CA GLU A 20 9.15 -24.21 20.51
C GLU A 20 8.51 -24.88 19.30
N ILE A 21 7.23 -25.23 19.39
CA ILE A 21 6.44 -25.78 18.27
C ILE A 21 6.44 -24.82 17.08
N LYS A 22 6.22 -23.52 17.32
CA LYS A 22 6.24 -22.47 16.28
C LYS A 22 7.62 -22.33 15.63
N LYS A 23 8.69 -22.40 16.44
CA LYS A 23 10.07 -22.31 15.95
C LYS A 23 10.45 -23.53 15.10
N ALA A 24 10.05 -24.73 15.55
CA ALA A 24 10.29 -25.98 14.84
C ALA A 24 9.55 -25.99 13.48
N TYR A 25 8.28 -25.59 13.47
CA TYR A 25 7.53 -25.46 12.24
C TYR A 25 8.19 -24.49 11.25
N ARG A 26 8.59 -23.29 11.69
CA ARG A 26 9.28 -22.33 10.82
C ARG A 26 10.54 -22.91 10.19
N LYS A 27 11.34 -23.66 10.96
CA LYS A 27 12.54 -24.31 10.46
C LYS A 27 12.23 -25.32 9.35
N LYS A 28 11.20 -26.19 9.57
CA LYS A 28 10.77 -27.21 8.59
C LYS A 28 10.15 -26.55 7.35
N ALA A 29 9.37 -25.52 7.53
CA ALA A 29 8.73 -24.79 6.44
C ALA A 29 9.76 -24.08 5.53
N ILE A 30 10.83 -23.50 6.08
CA ILE A 30 11.93 -22.93 5.29
C ILE A 30 12.75 -24.02 4.59
N GLN A 31 12.92 -25.16 5.22
CA GLN A 31 13.68 -26.28 4.67
C GLN A 31 12.99 -26.93 3.47
N TYR A 32 11.66 -27.11 3.54
CA TYR A 32 10.86 -27.78 2.51
C TYR A 32 10.03 -26.82 1.68
N HIS A 33 10.39 -25.52 1.66
CA HIS A 33 9.70 -24.50 0.87
C HIS A 33 9.77 -24.81 -0.62
N PRO A 34 8.65 -24.65 -1.39
CA PRO A 34 8.62 -24.94 -2.82
C PRO A 34 9.63 -24.10 -3.62
N ASP A 35 9.87 -22.84 -3.22
CA ASP A 35 10.86 -21.99 -3.89
C ASP A 35 12.30 -22.50 -3.73
N LYS A 36 12.58 -23.22 -2.66
CA LYS A 36 13.90 -23.83 -2.44
C LYS A 36 14.02 -25.23 -3.04
N ASN A 37 12.89 -25.91 -3.23
CA ASN A 37 12.81 -27.28 -3.73
C ASN A 37 11.80 -27.38 -4.87
N PRO A 38 12.00 -26.67 -5.98
CA PRO A 38 11.04 -26.64 -7.08
C PRO A 38 10.88 -28.03 -7.72
N GLY A 39 9.65 -28.55 -7.72
CA GLY A 39 9.31 -29.84 -8.33
C GLY A 39 9.64 -31.09 -7.49
N ASP A 40 10.15 -30.94 -6.28
CA ASP A 40 10.39 -32.07 -5.37
C ASP A 40 9.11 -32.45 -4.60
N LYS A 41 8.44 -33.53 -5.04
CA LYS A 41 7.22 -34.08 -4.41
C LYS A 41 7.43 -34.53 -2.98
N VAL A 42 8.63 -34.98 -2.62
CA VAL A 42 8.94 -35.44 -1.25
C VAL A 42 9.05 -34.25 -0.32
N ALA A 43 9.64 -33.12 -0.78
CA ALA A 43 9.66 -31.88 -0.03
C ALA A 43 8.25 -31.29 0.14
N GLU A 44 7.41 -31.38 -0.89
CA GLU A 44 6.01 -30.97 -0.84
C GLU A 44 5.19 -31.75 0.19
N GLU A 45 5.33 -33.08 0.22
CA GLU A 45 4.66 -33.94 1.20
C GLU A 45 5.11 -33.60 2.63
N LYS A 46 6.41 -33.43 2.87
CA LYS A 46 6.94 -33.06 4.18
C LYS A 46 6.50 -31.67 4.63
N PHE A 47 6.35 -30.74 3.68
CA PHE A 47 5.81 -29.42 3.98
C PHE A 47 4.34 -29.50 4.42
N LYS A 48 3.51 -30.28 3.72
CA LYS A 48 2.10 -30.52 4.07
C LYS A 48 1.97 -31.19 5.44
N GLU A 49 2.77 -32.22 5.71
CA GLU A 49 2.78 -32.90 7.03
C GLU A 49 3.19 -31.94 8.16
N ALA A 50 4.19 -31.09 7.94
CA ALA A 50 4.61 -30.10 8.94
C ALA A 50 3.54 -29.04 9.19
N ALA A 51 2.80 -28.61 8.16
CA ALA A 51 1.70 -27.67 8.29
C ALA A 51 0.51 -28.28 9.06
N GLU A 52 0.15 -29.54 8.77
CA GLU A 52 -0.89 -30.28 9.49
C GLU A 52 -0.51 -30.46 10.99
N ALA A 53 0.73 -30.85 11.25
CA ALA A 53 1.23 -31.00 12.62
C ALA A 53 1.18 -29.67 13.41
N TYR A 54 1.56 -28.58 12.79
CA TYR A 54 1.50 -27.25 13.41
C TYR A 54 0.07 -26.79 13.68
N ASP A 55 -0.88 -26.99 12.76
CA ASP A 55 -2.28 -26.64 12.97
C ASP A 55 -2.88 -27.35 14.20
N VAL A 56 -2.52 -28.60 14.42
CA VAL A 56 -3.01 -29.36 15.57
C VAL A 56 -2.29 -28.96 16.86
N LEU A 57 -0.98 -28.89 16.87
CA LEU A 57 -0.18 -28.67 18.07
C LEU A 57 -0.12 -27.21 18.54
N SER A 58 -0.40 -26.25 17.67
CA SER A 58 -0.46 -24.82 18.04
C SER A 58 -1.73 -24.42 18.76
N ASN A 59 -2.81 -25.17 18.59
CA ASN A 59 -4.09 -24.91 19.25
C ASN A 59 -4.22 -25.79 20.50
N PRO A 60 -4.39 -25.20 21.72
CA PRO A 60 -4.46 -25.97 22.98
C PRO A 60 -5.54 -27.06 22.99
N ASP A 61 -6.74 -26.74 22.42
CA ASP A 61 -7.86 -27.68 22.41
C ASP A 61 -7.64 -28.86 21.45
N LYS A 62 -7.06 -28.58 20.28
CA LYS A 62 -6.71 -29.61 19.29
C LYS A 62 -5.58 -30.48 19.82
N ARG A 63 -4.56 -29.87 20.43
CA ARG A 63 -3.43 -30.57 21.04
C ARG A 63 -3.91 -31.52 22.14
N ALA A 64 -4.77 -31.05 23.06
CA ALA A 64 -5.30 -31.90 24.11
C ALA A 64 -6.10 -33.10 23.57
N ARG A 65 -6.85 -32.93 22.49
CA ARG A 65 -7.55 -34.03 21.81
C ARG A 65 -6.59 -34.98 21.11
N TYR A 66 -5.55 -34.45 20.47
CA TYR A 66 -4.55 -35.25 19.83
C TYR A 66 -3.73 -36.09 20.87
N ASP A 67 -3.40 -35.49 22.01
CA ASP A 67 -2.67 -36.15 23.10
C ASP A 67 -3.50 -37.29 23.74
N GLN A 68 -4.84 -37.18 23.73
CA GLN A 68 -5.72 -38.21 24.27
C GLN A 68 -6.09 -39.32 23.29
N PHE A 69 -6.33 -39.00 22.03
CA PHE A 69 -6.94 -39.89 21.04
C PHE A 69 -6.08 -40.11 19.79
N GLY A 70 -4.90 -39.47 19.71
CA GLY A 70 -4.04 -39.55 18.54
C GLY A 70 -4.70 -39.03 17.25
N HIS A 71 -4.29 -39.57 16.13
CA HIS A 71 -4.88 -39.23 14.81
C HIS A 71 -6.36 -39.63 14.72
N ALA A 72 -6.80 -40.65 15.44
CA ALA A 72 -8.20 -41.08 15.43
C ALA A 72 -9.15 -40.03 16.03
N GLY A 73 -8.69 -39.28 17.05
CA GLY A 73 -9.44 -38.18 17.65
C GLY A 73 -9.62 -36.97 16.74
N MET A 74 -8.77 -36.86 15.73
CA MET A 74 -8.85 -35.78 14.74
C MET A 74 -9.74 -36.15 13.54
N SER A 75 -9.85 -37.44 13.17
CA SER A 75 -10.71 -37.91 12.09
C SER A 75 -12.21 -38.01 12.46
N GLY A 76 -12.54 -38.14 13.76
CA GLY A 76 -13.92 -38.24 14.23
C GLY A 76 -14.68 -36.89 14.28
N ALA A 77 -14.01 -35.75 14.17
CA ALA A 77 -14.63 -34.42 14.15
C ALA A 77 -15.17 -34.00 12.76
N ALA A 78 -15.04 -34.84 11.75
CA ALA A 78 -15.52 -34.58 10.36
C ALA A 78 -17.06 -34.61 10.20
N GLY A 79 -17.83 -34.86 11.29
CA GLY A 79 -19.29 -34.99 11.26
C GLY A 79 -20.10 -33.74 11.48
N ASN A 80 -19.53 -32.61 11.84
CA ASN A 80 -20.31 -31.39 12.08
C ASN A 80 -19.52 -30.12 11.76
N GLY A 81 -19.48 -29.72 10.47
CA GLY A 81 -19.41 -28.34 10.01
C GLY A 81 -18.22 -27.45 10.48
N GLY A 82 -17.06 -28.00 10.84
CA GLY A 82 -15.87 -27.18 11.09
C GLY A 82 -15.14 -26.90 9.76
N PRO A 83 -14.56 -25.71 9.56
CA PRO A 83 -13.91 -25.33 8.30
C PRO A 83 -12.64 -26.13 7.95
N PHE A 84 -12.26 -27.12 8.77
CA PHE A 84 -11.03 -27.91 8.65
C PHE A 84 -11.24 -29.44 8.48
N GLY A 85 -12.46 -29.88 8.20
CA GLY A 85 -12.75 -31.31 7.94
C GLY A 85 -12.21 -31.85 6.62
N GLY A 86 -11.43 -31.10 5.87
CA GLY A 86 -11.02 -31.38 4.49
C GLY A 86 -9.53 -31.60 4.24
N PHE A 87 -8.68 -31.76 5.28
CA PHE A 87 -7.24 -31.92 5.04
C PHE A 87 -6.85 -33.26 4.39
N SER A 88 -7.78 -34.20 4.30
CA SER A 88 -7.56 -35.54 3.72
C SER A 88 -7.74 -35.61 2.19
N GLY A 89 -8.03 -34.53 1.50
CA GLY A 89 -8.28 -34.57 0.06
C GLY A 89 -7.98 -33.26 -0.65
N GLY A 90 -6.75 -33.03 -1.10
CA GLY A 90 -6.49 -32.18 -2.26
C GLY A 90 -6.41 -30.67 -2.02
N MET A 91 -6.04 -30.17 -0.86
CA MET A 91 -5.67 -28.74 -0.72
C MET A 91 -4.45 -28.42 -1.57
N SER A 92 -4.56 -27.34 -2.36
CA SER A 92 -3.44 -26.85 -3.15
C SER A 92 -2.41 -26.17 -2.24
N MET A 93 -1.17 -26.08 -2.71
CA MET A 93 -0.08 -25.42 -2.03
C MET A 93 -0.40 -23.95 -1.74
N ASP A 94 -1.12 -23.30 -2.65
CA ASP A 94 -1.56 -21.89 -2.52
C ASP A 94 -2.57 -21.70 -1.37
N ASP A 95 -3.43 -22.70 -1.12
CA ASP A 95 -4.38 -22.64 0.00
C ASP A 95 -3.65 -22.72 1.35
N ILE A 96 -2.61 -23.56 1.46
CA ILE A 96 -1.77 -23.67 2.65
C ILE A 96 -0.98 -22.37 2.87
N PHE A 97 -0.46 -21.77 1.79
CA PHE A 97 0.27 -20.50 1.84
C PHE A 97 -0.61 -19.33 2.27
N SER A 98 -1.86 -19.29 1.81
CA SER A 98 -2.79 -18.23 2.22
C SER A 98 -3.21 -18.33 3.69
N MET A 99 -3.28 -19.55 4.22
CA MET A 99 -3.63 -19.79 5.63
C MET A 99 -2.52 -19.42 6.61
N PHE A 100 -1.27 -19.60 6.21
CA PHE A 100 -0.10 -19.38 7.07
C PHE A 100 0.73 -18.15 6.71
N GLY A 101 0.24 -17.31 5.78
CA GLY A 101 0.92 -16.09 5.30
C GLY A 101 1.35 -15.15 6.42
N ASP A 102 0.58 -15.03 7.50
CA ASP A 102 0.91 -14.20 8.67
C ASP A 102 2.11 -14.71 9.48
N ILE A 103 2.43 -16.00 9.40
CA ILE A 103 3.56 -16.62 10.12
C ILE A 103 4.86 -16.39 9.36
N PHE A 104 4.79 -16.32 8.02
CA PHE A 104 5.92 -16.06 7.13
C PHE A 104 6.15 -14.57 6.86
N GLY A 105 5.13 -13.70 7.00
CA GLY A 105 5.15 -12.29 6.68
C GLY A 105 5.84 -11.35 7.68
N GLY A 106 6.56 -11.87 8.65
CA GLY A 106 7.39 -11.06 9.55
C GLY A 106 8.70 -10.64 8.90
N HIS A 107 8.77 -9.51 8.22
CA HIS A 107 9.92 -8.80 7.66
C HIS A 107 10.13 -8.94 6.13
N SER A 108 9.13 -8.61 5.33
CA SER A 108 9.40 -7.96 4.03
C SER A 108 8.10 -7.46 3.43
N GLY A 109 8.09 -6.21 3.05
CA GLY A 109 6.99 -5.40 2.60
C GLY A 109 5.96 -6.01 1.65
N GLY A 110 4.69 -5.75 1.97
CA GLY A 110 3.71 -5.45 0.94
C GLY A 110 2.92 -6.60 0.37
N PHE A 111 2.03 -7.24 1.15
CA PHE A 111 0.77 -7.76 0.61
C PHE A 111 -0.26 -7.87 1.74
N GLY A 112 -0.61 -6.73 2.34
CA GLY A 112 -1.66 -6.60 3.33
C GLY A 112 -2.98 -6.25 2.67
N GLY A 113 -3.74 -7.24 2.26
CA GLY A 113 -5.04 -7.02 1.67
C GLY A 113 -5.95 -8.24 1.80
N GLY A 114 -6.76 -8.28 2.87
CA GLY A 114 -8.05 -8.94 2.78
C GLY A 114 -8.26 -10.30 3.41
N PHE A 115 -7.84 -10.54 4.64
CA PHE A 115 -8.39 -11.68 5.39
C PHE A 115 -8.82 -11.32 6.82
N SER A 116 -9.51 -10.19 6.98
CA SER A 116 -10.25 -9.83 8.20
C SER A 116 -11.69 -10.37 8.22
N GLY A 117 -12.00 -11.42 7.46
CA GLY A 117 -13.35 -11.92 7.25
C GLY A 117 -13.70 -13.26 7.88
N PHE A 118 -12.81 -13.94 8.60
CA PHE A 118 -13.09 -15.30 9.09
C PHE A 118 -13.11 -15.46 10.62
N GLY A 119 -13.16 -14.39 11.37
CA GLY A 119 -13.30 -14.38 12.84
C GLY A 119 -14.70 -14.09 13.34
N GLY A 120 -15.75 -14.72 12.82
CA GLY A 120 -17.13 -14.36 13.16
C GLY A 120 -18.15 -15.48 13.20
N PHE A 121 -17.81 -16.65 13.70
CA PHE A 121 -18.79 -17.69 14.00
C PHE A 121 -19.14 -17.74 15.49
N GLY A 122 -19.58 -16.61 16.02
CA GLY A 122 -20.02 -16.52 17.41
C GLY A 122 -20.98 -15.35 17.61
N GLY A 123 -22.27 -15.61 17.69
CA GLY A 123 -23.28 -14.67 18.13
C GLY A 123 -23.98 -13.92 16.98
N GLY A 124 -24.99 -14.55 16.37
CA GLY A 124 -25.87 -13.95 15.39
C GLY A 124 -26.78 -12.88 15.96
N GLY A 125 -26.25 -11.70 16.29
CA GLY A 125 -27.00 -10.47 16.29
C GLY A 125 -27.37 -10.15 14.85
N ALA A 126 -28.67 -9.95 14.51
CA ALA A 126 -29.09 -9.53 13.19
C ALA A 126 -28.44 -8.18 12.86
N GLN A 127 -27.38 -8.20 12.10
CA GLN A 127 -26.65 -6.99 11.70
C GLN A 127 -27.54 -6.24 10.70
N GLN A 128 -28.13 -5.15 11.14
CA GLN A 128 -28.91 -4.26 10.28
C GLN A 128 -28.05 -3.83 9.09
N ARG A 129 -28.61 -3.92 7.89
CA ARG A 129 -27.92 -3.53 6.67
C ARG A 129 -27.63 -2.03 6.72
N ARG A 130 -26.37 -1.64 6.92
CA ARG A 130 -25.95 -0.26 6.84
C ARG A 130 -25.46 0.04 5.42
N TYR A 131 -25.96 1.10 4.81
CA TYR A 131 -25.46 1.54 3.50
C TYR A 131 -24.08 2.17 3.67
N ARG A 132 -23.13 1.67 2.93
CA ARG A 132 -21.83 2.32 2.84
C ARG A 132 -21.85 3.32 1.67
N GLY A 133 -21.40 4.55 1.91
CA GLY A 133 -21.12 5.54 0.88
C GLY A 133 -19.97 5.08 -0.02
N SER A 134 -19.97 5.52 -1.26
CA SER A 134 -18.86 5.25 -2.18
C SER A 134 -17.63 6.06 -1.83
N ASP A 135 -16.47 5.48 -2.09
CA ASP A 135 -15.20 6.18 -1.92
C ASP A 135 -15.06 7.30 -2.98
N LEU A 136 -14.37 8.36 -2.61
CA LEU A 136 -14.11 9.51 -3.46
C LEU A 136 -12.62 9.56 -3.80
N ARG A 137 -12.30 9.70 -5.09
CA ARG A 137 -10.91 9.83 -5.57
C ARG A 137 -10.65 11.24 -6.02
N VAL A 138 -9.55 11.83 -5.57
CA VAL A 138 -9.13 13.19 -5.89
C VAL A 138 -7.63 13.20 -6.19
N LYS A 139 -7.22 14.07 -7.12
CA LYS A 139 -5.82 14.30 -7.43
C LYS A 139 -5.29 15.46 -6.61
N GLY A 140 -4.18 15.25 -5.91
CA GLY A 140 -3.47 16.26 -5.13
C GLY A 140 -2.18 16.65 -5.83
N LYS A 141 -2.14 17.82 -6.48
CA LYS A 141 -0.91 18.34 -7.11
C LYS A 141 -0.01 18.96 -6.06
N LEU A 142 1.27 18.58 -6.08
CA LEU A 142 2.30 19.04 -5.15
C LEU A 142 3.53 19.50 -5.92
N ASN A 143 4.11 20.62 -5.49
CA ASN A 143 5.42 21.04 -5.95
C ASN A 143 6.55 20.42 -5.09
N LEU A 144 7.79 20.45 -5.56
CA LEU A 144 8.95 19.88 -4.86
C LEU A 144 9.15 20.45 -3.45
N LYS A 145 8.84 21.72 -3.23
CA LYS A 145 8.94 22.36 -1.93
C LYS A 145 7.91 21.82 -0.94
N GLU A 146 6.66 21.66 -1.38
CA GLU A 146 5.60 21.05 -0.56
C GLU A 146 5.90 19.59 -0.24
N ILE A 147 6.49 18.86 -1.20
CA ILE A 147 6.94 17.48 -0.99
C ILE A 147 8.08 17.42 0.02
N SER A 148 9.02 18.36 -0.02
CA SER A 148 10.16 18.39 0.92
C SER A 148 9.73 18.63 2.37
N THR A 149 8.80 19.56 2.59
CA THR A 149 8.40 19.99 3.94
C THR A 149 7.17 19.29 4.48
N GLY A 150 6.38 18.67 3.60
CA GLY A 150 5.00 18.30 3.87
C GLY A 150 4.09 19.53 3.88
N VAL A 151 2.81 19.33 3.69
CA VAL A 151 1.85 20.42 3.58
C VAL A 151 0.47 20.01 4.06
N GLU A 152 -0.28 20.98 4.59
CA GLU A 152 -1.71 20.84 4.83
C GLU A 152 -2.49 21.51 3.68
N LYS A 153 -3.16 20.70 2.86
CA LYS A 153 -3.99 21.19 1.76
C LYS A 153 -5.48 21.06 2.07
N LYS A 154 -6.23 22.08 1.68
CA LYS A 154 -7.70 22.10 1.78
C LYS A 154 -8.29 21.75 0.42
N PHE A 155 -9.03 20.66 0.38
CA PHE A 155 -9.74 20.21 -0.82
C PHE A 155 -11.21 20.57 -0.70
N LYS A 156 -11.72 21.35 -1.65
CA LYS A 156 -13.14 21.62 -1.79
C LYS A 156 -13.76 20.53 -2.64
N LEU A 157 -14.52 19.65 -2.03
CA LEU A 157 -15.04 18.43 -2.65
C LEU A 157 -16.54 18.54 -2.84
N LYS A 158 -16.99 18.18 -4.04
CA LYS A 158 -18.41 17.99 -4.34
C LYS A 158 -18.76 16.53 -4.12
N LYS A 159 -19.58 16.24 -3.11
CA LYS A 159 -19.91 14.87 -2.71
C LYS A 159 -21.28 14.80 -2.06
N TYR A 160 -21.76 13.57 -1.85
CA TYR A 160 -22.93 13.36 -1.00
C TYR A 160 -22.56 13.58 0.46
N VAL A 161 -23.28 14.48 1.11
CA VAL A 161 -23.16 14.81 2.53
C VAL A 161 -24.48 14.46 3.26
N PRO A 162 -24.46 14.24 4.58
CA PRO A 162 -25.70 14.05 5.33
C PRO A 162 -26.62 15.26 5.14
N CYS A 163 -27.89 15.00 4.92
CA CYS A 163 -28.90 16.06 4.80
C CYS A 163 -28.97 16.87 6.10
N SER A 164 -28.82 18.17 6.01
CA SER A 164 -28.84 19.08 7.16
C SER A 164 -30.20 19.13 7.86
N HIS A 165 -31.29 18.95 7.12
CA HIS A 165 -32.64 19.01 7.65
C HIS A 165 -33.04 17.79 8.49
N CYS A 166 -32.72 16.58 8.02
CA CYS A 166 -33.04 15.34 8.73
C CYS A 166 -31.83 14.67 9.41
N HIS A 167 -30.67 15.31 9.39
CA HIS A 167 -29.43 14.79 9.98
C HIS A 167 -29.08 13.36 9.54
N GLY A 168 -29.36 13.06 8.26
CA GLY A 168 -29.03 11.78 7.66
C GLY A 168 -30.09 10.68 7.82
N THR A 169 -31.17 10.89 8.55
CA THR A 169 -32.20 9.85 8.80
C THR A 169 -33.10 9.58 7.58
N GLY A 170 -33.26 10.55 6.69
CA GLY A 170 -34.21 10.50 5.59
C GLY A 170 -35.67 10.76 5.99
N ALA A 171 -35.96 10.86 7.28
CA ALA A 171 -37.32 11.07 7.82
C ALA A 171 -37.55 12.54 8.17
N GLU A 172 -38.78 13.03 8.04
CA GLU A 172 -39.18 14.37 8.48
C GLU A 172 -39.57 14.34 9.96
N GLY A 173 -38.75 15.03 10.80
CA GLY A 173 -38.95 15.11 12.25
C GLY A 173 -38.62 13.81 13.01
N ASP A 174 -38.67 13.87 14.33
CA ASP A 174 -38.28 12.75 15.23
C ASP A 174 -39.18 11.52 15.14
N GLY A 175 -40.41 11.66 14.59
CA GLY A 175 -41.41 10.57 14.42
C GLY A 175 -41.50 10.02 13.00
N GLY A 176 -40.69 10.46 12.06
CA GLY A 176 -40.81 10.10 10.63
C GLY A 176 -40.37 8.68 10.27
N ALA A 177 -39.60 8.01 11.14
CA ALA A 177 -39.19 6.63 10.98
C ALA A 177 -39.72 5.73 12.10
N GLU A 178 -40.43 4.66 11.72
CA GLU A 178 -40.98 3.69 12.67
C GLU A 178 -40.30 2.34 12.52
N THR A 179 -40.35 1.54 13.60
CA THR A 179 -39.89 0.16 13.56
C THR A 179 -40.69 -0.64 12.54
N CYS A 180 -40.01 -1.36 11.66
CA CYS A 180 -40.69 -2.17 10.64
C CYS A 180 -41.66 -3.17 11.23
N PRO A 181 -42.94 -3.14 10.87
CA PRO A 181 -43.95 -4.03 11.45
C PRO A 181 -43.73 -5.50 11.09
N THR A 182 -43.12 -5.77 9.94
CA THR A 182 -42.91 -7.13 9.42
C THR A 182 -41.77 -7.85 10.14
N CYS A 183 -40.65 -7.20 10.39
CA CYS A 183 -39.47 -7.81 11.03
C CYS A 183 -39.25 -7.34 12.47
N LYS A 184 -40.08 -6.44 12.97
CA LYS A 184 -40.01 -5.88 14.35
C LYS A 184 -38.60 -5.36 14.68
N GLY A 185 -37.96 -4.71 13.71
CA GLY A 185 -36.60 -4.12 13.86
C GLY A 185 -35.44 -5.04 13.53
N SER A 186 -35.65 -6.34 13.32
CA SER A 186 -34.54 -7.29 13.06
C SER A 186 -33.90 -7.19 11.66
N GLY A 187 -34.57 -6.52 10.72
CA GLY A 187 -34.11 -6.42 9.32
C GLY A 187 -34.26 -7.70 8.52
N THR A 188 -34.55 -8.85 9.15
CA THR A 188 -34.65 -10.16 8.50
C THR A 188 -35.96 -10.86 8.86
N VAL A 189 -36.43 -11.72 7.97
CA VAL A 189 -37.60 -12.59 8.20
C VAL A 189 -37.19 -14.04 7.96
N ILE A 190 -37.75 -14.93 8.75
CA ILE A 190 -37.55 -16.37 8.61
C ILE A 190 -38.61 -16.89 7.62
N ARG A 191 -38.16 -17.53 6.56
CA ARG A 191 -39.03 -18.24 5.62
C ARG A 191 -38.78 -19.74 5.72
N ASN A 192 -39.86 -20.52 5.86
CA ASN A 192 -39.79 -21.96 5.79
C ASN A 192 -39.89 -22.39 4.34
N GLN A 193 -38.84 -23.00 3.82
CA GLN A 193 -38.83 -23.61 2.50
C GLN A 193 -38.96 -25.13 2.65
N GLN A 194 -39.94 -25.71 1.98
CA GLN A 194 -40.08 -27.15 1.88
C GLN A 194 -39.14 -27.66 0.81
N THR A 195 -38.20 -28.48 1.20
CA THR A 195 -37.25 -29.14 0.27
C THR A 195 -37.51 -30.65 0.27
N ILE A 196 -36.95 -31.39 -0.69
CA ILE A 196 -37.06 -32.85 -0.79
C ILE A 196 -36.54 -33.56 0.48
N LEU A 197 -35.66 -32.88 1.25
CA LEU A 197 -35.04 -33.39 2.48
C LEU A 197 -35.76 -32.89 3.77
N GLY A 198 -36.89 -32.17 3.65
CA GLY A 198 -37.64 -31.62 4.79
C GLY A 198 -37.78 -30.10 4.75
N THR A 199 -38.34 -29.55 5.83
CA THR A 199 -38.56 -28.10 5.96
C THR A 199 -37.31 -27.41 6.45
N MET A 200 -36.77 -26.53 5.61
CA MET A 200 -35.58 -25.73 5.91
C MET A 200 -35.98 -24.29 6.26
N GLN A 201 -35.46 -23.78 7.37
CA GLN A 201 -35.68 -22.39 7.78
C GLN A 201 -34.55 -21.52 7.24
N THR A 202 -34.88 -20.59 6.32
CA THR A 202 -33.92 -19.66 5.74
C THR A 202 -34.19 -18.25 6.24
N ARG A 203 -33.17 -17.55 6.71
CA ARG A 203 -33.23 -16.12 7.00
C ARG A 203 -33.05 -15.33 5.72
N THR A 204 -34.07 -14.52 5.38
CA THR A 204 -34.03 -13.64 4.20
C THR A 204 -34.17 -12.19 4.63
N THR A 205 -33.65 -11.28 3.82
CA THR A 205 -33.82 -9.83 4.04
C THR A 205 -35.31 -9.49 4.08
N CYS A 206 -35.74 -8.68 5.04
CA CYS A 206 -37.14 -8.26 5.16
C CYS A 206 -37.54 -7.46 3.91
N PRO A 207 -38.56 -7.90 3.17
CA PRO A 207 -38.98 -7.23 1.92
C PRO A 207 -39.60 -5.85 2.17
N THR A 208 -40.11 -5.58 3.35
CA THR A 208 -40.76 -4.31 3.70
C THR A 208 -39.76 -3.20 3.97
N CYS A 209 -38.67 -3.48 4.68
CA CYS A 209 -37.66 -2.48 5.05
C CYS A 209 -36.32 -2.66 4.34
N GLY A 210 -36.19 -3.66 3.45
CA GLY A 210 -34.94 -3.89 2.73
C GLY A 210 -33.73 -4.25 3.61
N GLY A 211 -33.97 -4.65 4.88
CA GLY A 211 -32.91 -4.99 5.83
C GLY A 211 -32.59 -3.91 6.87
N GLU A 212 -33.19 -2.73 6.78
CA GLU A 212 -32.93 -1.60 7.69
C GLU A 212 -33.58 -1.75 9.07
N GLY A 213 -34.60 -2.56 9.18
CA GLY A 213 -35.37 -2.72 10.43
C GLY A 213 -36.35 -1.56 10.73
N LYS A 214 -36.30 -0.47 9.94
CA LYS A 214 -37.16 0.71 10.07
C LYS A 214 -37.83 1.03 8.74
N VAL A 215 -38.95 1.73 8.78
CA VAL A 215 -39.71 2.19 7.61
C VAL A 215 -39.95 3.69 7.77
N ILE A 216 -39.65 4.47 6.76
CA ILE A 216 -39.86 5.91 6.73
C ILE A 216 -41.29 6.17 6.25
N LYS A 217 -42.17 6.69 7.12
CA LYS A 217 -43.55 7.11 6.77
C LYS A 217 -43.52 8.50 6.11
N ASN A 218 -42.90 9.45 6.79
CA ASN A 218 -42.80 10.82 6.29
C ASN A 218 -41.40 11.08 5.77
N LYS A 219 -41.26 11.17 4.46
CA LYS A 219 -39.97 11.42 3.80
C LYS A 219 -39.55 12.86 3.98
N CYS A 220 -38.32 13.11 4.34
CA CYS A 220 -37.73 14.43 4.35
C CYS A 220 -37.83 15.07 2.95
N LYS A 221 -38.31 16.30 2.88
CA LYS A 221 -38.55 17.03 1.62
C LYS A 221 -37.26 17.39 0.90
N GLU A 222 -36.17 17.69 1.62
CA GLU A 222 -34.90 18.09 1.03
C GLU A 222 -34.14 16.91 0.37
N CYS A 223 -34.13 15.76 1.01
CA CYS A 223 -33.41 14.58 0.51
C CYS A 223 -34.32 13.51 -0.10
N ALA A 224 -35.62 13.76 -0.22
CA ALA A 224 -36.63 12.83 -0.73
C ALA A 224 -36.62 11.44 -0.04
N GLY A 225 -36.17 11.41 1.21
CA GLY A 225 -36.12 10.17 2.02
C GLY A 225 -34.78 9.48 2.01
N GLU A 226 -33.79 9.92 1.23
CA GLU A 226 -32.48 9.25 1.14
C GLU A 226 -31.52 9.54 2.30
N GLY A 227 -31.75 10.63 3.04
CA GLY A 227 -30.90 11.05 4.16
C GLY A 227 -29.61 11.75 3.72
N ILE A 228 -29.31 11.79 2.44
CA ILE A 228 -28.12 12.42 1.87
C ILE A 228 -28.49 13.43 0.79
N VAL A 229 -27.67 14.47 0.64
CA VAL A 229 -27.81 15.48 -0.41
C VAL A 229 -26.47 15.73 -1.08
N TYR A 230 -26.50 16.16 -2.33
CA TYR A 230 -25.25 16.54 -3.03
C TYR A 230 -24.86 17.94 -2.60
N GLY A 231 -23.68 18.07 -2.03
CA GLY A 231 -23.19 19.32 -1.47
C GLY A 231 -21.67 19.47 -1.62
N GLU A 232 -21.16 20.58 -1.09
CA GLU A 232 -19.73 20.87 -1.06
C GLU A 232 -19.21 20.77 0.38
N GLU A 233 -18.10 20.05 0.58
CA GLU A 233 -17.39 19.97 1.86
C GLU A 233 -15.92 20.32 1.65
N VAL A 234 -15.36 21.11 2.57
CA VAL A 234 -13.92 21.39 2.60
C VAL A 234 -13.25 20.42 3.56
N VAL A 235 -12.38 19.59 3.02
CA VAL A 235 -11.60 18.61 3.80
C VAL A 235 -10.16 19.09 3.85
N THR A 236 -9.61 19.23 5.06
CA THR A 236 -8.19 19.51 5.29
C THR A 236 -7.43 18.22 5.38
N VAL A 237 -6.39 18.08 4.56
CA VAL A 237 -5.56 16.89 4.47
C VAL A 237 -4.12 17.24 4.79
N LYS A 238 -3.54 16.52 5.73
CA LYS A 238 -2.13 16.61 6.06
C LYS A 238 -1.35 15.60 5.21
N ILE A 239 -0.53 16.12 4.30
CA ILE A 239 0.32 15.34 3.42
C ILE A 239 1.72 15.29 4.03
N PRO A 240 2.27 14.11 4.33
CA PRO A 240 3.61 13.99 4.90
C PRO A 240 4.68 14.40 3.89
N ALA A 241 5.87 14.74 4.41
CA ALA A 241 7.03 15.01 3.58
C ALA A 241 7.52 13.73 2.88
N GLY A 242 8.13 13.89 1.71
CA GLY A 242 8.74 12.79 0.96
C GLY A 242 7.77 11.95 0.12
N VAL A 243 6.48 12.29 0.04
CA VAL A 243 5.54 11.57 -0.82
C VAL A 243 6.00 11.53 -2.27
N ALA A 244 5.77 10.41 -2.94
CA ALA A 244 6.12 10.24 -4.35
C ALA A 244 4.90 10.34 -5.25
N GLU A 245 5.13 10.62 -6.54
CA GLU A 245 4.10 10.56 -7.56
C GLU A 245 3.44 9.18 -7.60
N GLY A 246 2.13 9.15 -7.78
CA GLY A 246 1.34 7.92 -7.78
C GLY A 246 1.01 7.35 -6.40
N MET A 247 1.57 7.90 -5.32
CA MET A 247 1.18 7.49 -3.98
C MET A 247 -0.27 7.86 -3.68
N GLN A 248 -0.98 6.97 -2.97
CA GLN A 248 -2.37 7.17 -2.58
C GLN A 248 -2.46 7.35 -1.07
N LEU A 249 -3.01 8.48 -0.65
CA LEU A 249 -3.35 8.75 0.74
C LEU A 249 -4.84 8.43 0.96
N SER A 250 -5.14 7.66 2.01
CA SER A 250 -6.52 7.31 2.38
C SER A 250 -6.94 8.04 3.65
N MET A 251 -8.10 8.69 3.59
CA MET A 251 -8.74 9.29 4.76
C MET A 251 -10.08 8.60 5.01
N GLY A 252 -10.14 7.80 6.08
CA GLY A 252 -11.33 7.07 6.47
C GLY A 252 -12.53 7.97 6.75
N GLY A 253 -13.69 7.62 6.22
CA GLY A 253 -14.95 8.30 6.46
C GLY A 253 -15.09 9.70 5.83
N LYS A 254 -14.19 10.11 4.93
CA LYS A 254 -14.24 11.41 4.24
C LYS A 254 -14.73 11.32 2.79
N GLY A 255 -15.13 10.16 2.33
CA GLY A 255 -15.80 9.94 1.04
C GLY A 255 -17.28 10.38 1.04
N ASN A 256 -18.08 9.78 0.19
CA ASN A 256 -19.52 10.05 0.13
C ASN A 256 -20.24 9.52 1.38
N ALA A 257 -21.23 10.23 1.87
CA ALA A 257 -22.08 9.79 2.95
C ALA A 257 -22.89 8.55 2.56
N GLY A 258 -23.07 7.63 3.49
CA GLY A 258 -24.00 6.51 3.33
C GLY A 258 -25.44 6.93 3.59
N LYS A 259 -26.40 6.37 2.86
CA LYS A 259 -27.83 6.63 3.06
C LYS A 259 -28.26 6.21 4.46
N HIS A 260 -29.27 6.87 5.01
CA HIS A 260 -29.92 6.56 6.30
C HIS A 260 -28.92 6.42 7.46
N ASN A 261 -28.05 7.42 7.63
CA ASN A 261 -26.96 7.37 8.63
C ASN A 261 -26.05 6.15 8.47
N GLY A 262 -25.87 5.70 7.22
CA GLY A 262 -24.94 4.65 6.87
C GLY A 262 -23.48 5.04 7.09
N VAL A 263 -22.58 4.10 6.87
CA VAL A 263 -21.15 4.34 7.01
C VAL A 263 -20.68 5.17 5.81
N PRO A 264 -20.00 6.30 6.00
CA PRO A 264 -19.42 7.04 4.88
C PRO A 264 -18.29 6.22 4.21
N GLY A 265 -18.06 6.48 2.93
CA GLY A 265 -16.89 5.97 2.21
C GLY A 265 -15.61 6.69 2.60
N ASP A 266 -14.51 6.34 1.96
CA ASP A 266 -13.21 6.91 2.20
C ASP A 266 -12.82 7.92 1.11
N LEU A 267 -11.98 8.91 1.47
CA LEU A 267 -11.38 9.83 0.52
C LEU A 267 -10.00 9.31 0.16
N LEU A 268 -9.78 9.04 -1.13
CA LEU A 268 -8.53 8.58 -1.69
C LEU A 268 -7.89 9.72 -2.48
N ILE A 269 -6.71 10.15 -2.06
CA ILE A 269 -5.98 11.26 -2.68
C ILE A 269 -4.80 10.67 -3.42
N LEU A 270 -4.82 10.77 -4.74
CA LEU A 270 -3.71 10.40 -5.59
C LEU A 270 -2.76 11.59 -5.72
N ILE A 271 -1.52 11.41 -5.33
CA ILE A 271 -0.49 12.43 -5.43
C ILE A 271 -0.01 12.54 -6.87
N GLU A 272 -0.04 13.76 -7.42
CA GLU A 272 0.58 14.13 -8.68
C GLU A 272 1.67 15.17 -8.40
N GLU A 273 2.85 14.97 -8.96
CA GLU A 273 3.95 15.93 -8.85
C GLU A 273 3.85 17.00 -9.94
N GLU A 274 4.00 18.26 -9.55
CA GLU A 274 4.14 19.35 -10.51
C GLU A 274 5.58 19.39 -11.01
N GLN A 275 5.77 19.37 -12.32
CA GLN A 275 7.09 19.47 -12.94
C GLN A 275 7.75 20.80 -12.54
N ASP A 276 8.93 20.69 -11.92
CA ASP A 276 9.78 21.85 -11.65
C ASP A 276 10.49 22.28 -12.95
N LYS A 277 10.88 23.56 -13.05
CA LYS A 277 11.51 24.11 -14.25
C LYS A 277 12.99 23.77 -14.34
N GLU A 278 13.64 23.56 -13.22
CA GLU A 278 15.10 23.45 -13.11
C GLU A 278 15.55 22.12 -12.48
N LEU A 279 14.72 21.56 -11.60
CA LEU A 279 15.03 20.38 -10.84
C LEU A 279 14.22 19.17 -11.36
N ILE A 280 14.89 18.07 -11.59
CA ILE A 280 14.28 16.80 -11.97
C ILE A 280 14.41 15.84 -10.79
N ARG A 281 13.32 15.19 -10.43
CA ARG A 281 13.30 14.21 -9.35
C ARG A 281 13.74 12.83 -9.87
N ASP A 282 14.60 12.17 -9.11
CA ASP A 282 14.98 10.77 -9.27
C ASP A 282 14.85 10.08 -7.89
N GLU A 283 13.72 9.43 -7.63
CA GLU A 283 13.33 8.90 -6.32
C GLU A 283 13.40 9.96 -5.21
N ASN A 284 14.42 9.90 -4.34
CA ASN A 284 14.67 10.88 -3.27
C ASN A 284 15.79 11.87 -3.65
N ASP A 285 16.52 11.60 -4.70
CA ASP A 285 17.54 12.51 -5.21
C ASP A 285 16.94 13.52 -6.18
N LEU A 286 17.62 14.63 -6.36
CA LEU A 286 17.29 15.65 -7.35
C LEU A 286 18.41 15.80 -8.34
N ILE A 287 18.09 16.06 -9.59
CA ILE A 287 19.04 16.27 -10.66
C ILE A 287 18.89 17.72 -11.14
N TYR A 288 20.02 18.42 -11.21
CA TYR A 288 20.11 19.76 -11.78
C TYR A 288 21.16 19.78 -12.88
N ASN A 289 20.86 20.38 -14.02
CA ASN A 289 21.82 20.54 -15.10
C ASN A 289 22.43 21.96 -15.05
N LEU A 290 23.67 22.04 -14.53
CA LEU A 290 24.41 23.29 -14.41
C LEU A 290 25.12 23.61 -15.72
N LEU A 291 24.72 24.69 -16.38
CA LEU A 291 25.34 25.19 -17.59
C LEU A 291 26.40 26.24 -17.24
N LEU A 292 27.67 25.90 -17.36
CA LEU A 292 28.82 26.76 -17.11
C LEU A 292 29.28 27.45 -18.41
N SER A 293 29.77 28.68 -18.30
CA SER A 293 30.54 29.25 -19.38
C SER A 293 31.89 28.57 -19.47
N PHE A 294 32.47 28.48 -20.68
CA PHE A 294 33.77 27.91 -20.87
C PHE A 294 34.88 28.55 -19.99
N PRO A 295 34.96 29.90 -19.85
CA PRO A 295 35.92 30.52 -18.93
C PRO A 295 35.75 30.09 -17.47
N THR A 296 34.53 29.96 -17.00
CA THR A 296 34.24 29.51 -15.60
C THR A 296 34.64 28.04 -15.41
N ALA A 297 34.42 27.18 -16.39
CA ALA A 297 34.86 25.79 -16.34
C ALA A 297 36.38 25.64 -16.37
N ALA A 298 37.07 26.48 -17.15
CA ALA A 298 38.54 26.47 -17.28
C ALA A 298 39.27 27.08 -16.07
N LEU A 299 38.83 28.25 -15.62
CA LEU A 299 39.48 29.00 -14.54
C LEU A 299 39.01 28.61 -13.13
N GLY A 300 37.87 28.02 -13.06
CA GLY A 300 37.16 27.80 -11.80
C GLY A 300 36.41 29.04 -11.34
N GLY A 301 35.66 28.93 -10.26
CA GLY A 301 34.91 30.04 -9.71
C GLY A 301 33.81 29.58 -8.74
N ALA A 302 33.03 30.51 -8.25
CA ALA A 302 31.85 30.20 -7.42
C ALA A 302 30.60 30.41 -8.27
N VAL A 303 29.71 29.43 -8.27
CA VAL A 303 28.41 29.49 -8.97
C VAL A 303 27.28 29.26 -8.00
N GLU A 304 26.14 29.85 -8.25
CA GLU A 304 24.93 29.63 -7.48
C GLU A 304 24.10 28.52 -8.13
N ILE A 305 23.73 27.53 -7.33
CA ILE A 305 22.93 26.38 -7.74
C ILE A 305 21.56 26.46 -7.03
N PRO A 306 20.44 26.37 -7.74
CA PRO A 306 19.13 26.32 -7.13
C PRO A 306 18.95 25.02 -6.36
N THR A 307 18.32 25.12 -5.19
CA THR A 307 17.91 24.00 -4.36
C THR A 307 16.46 24.23 -3.91
N ILE A 308 15.82 23.24 -3.33
CA ILE A 308 14.43 23.37 -2.82
C ILE A 308 14.32 24.53 -1.81
N ASP A 309 15.34 24.72 -0.97
CA ASP A 309 15.34 25.71 0.11
C ASP A 309 15.83 27.11 -0.34
N GLY A 310 16.31 27.22 -1.57
CA GLY A 310 16.90 28.46 -2.08
C GLY A 310 18.12 28.22 -2.93
N LYS A 311 19.12 29.10 -2.88
CA LYS A 311 20.34 28.98 -3.69
C LYS A 311 21.55 28.66 -2.80
N VAL A 312 22.43 27.78 -3.28
CA VAL A 312 23.67 27.41 -2.61
C VAL A 312 24.85 27.78 -3.50
N LYS A 313 25.88 28.45 -2.92
CA LYS A 313 27.13 28.74 -3.64
C LYS A 313 28.04 27.52 -3.60
N VAL A 314 28.41 27.05 -4.79
CA VAL A 314 29.33 25.92 -4.96
C VAL A 314 30.59 26.37 -5.68
N LYS A 315 31.76 25.98 -5.17
CA LYS A 315 33.02 26.25 -5.77
C LYS A 315 33.29 25.23 -6.88
N ILE A 316 33.50 25.73 -8.10
CA ILE A 316 33.94 24.94 -9.27
C ILE A 316 35.45 24.98 -9.33
N GLU A 317 36.05 23.80 -9.41
CA GLU A 317 37.49 23.68 -9.57
C GLU A 317 37.92 24.07 -10.98
N SER A 318 39.12 24.62 -11.14
CA SER A 318 39.69 24.89 -12.45
C SER A 318 39.87 23.61 -13.27
N GLY A 319 39.59 23.69 -14.58
CA GLY A 319 39.67 22.52 -15.48
C GLY A 319 38.53 21.52 -15.30
N THR A 320 37.39 21.93 -14.71
CA THR A 320 36.20 21.07 -14.57
C THR A 320 35.66 20.69 -15.94
N GLN A 321 35.63 19.38 -16.24
CA GLN A 321 35.17 18.83 -17.50
C GLN A 321 33.65 18.71 -17.58
N PRO A 322 33.04 18.87 -18.76
CA PRO A 322 31.62 18.59 -18.96
C PRO A 322 31.31 17.13 -18.64
N GLY A 323 30.08 16.91 -18.09
CA GLY A 323 29.63 15.59 -17.64
C GLY A 323 30.20 15.17 -16.27
N LYS A 324 30.93 16.05 -15.55
CA LYS A 324 31.23 15.83 -14.13
C LYS A 324 29.96 16.01 -13.31
N VAL A 325 29.69 15.06 -12.45
CA VAL A 325 28.52 15.14 -11.51
C VAL A 325 29.05 15.57 -10.14
N LEU A 326 28.52 16.69 -9.64
CA LEU A 326 28.80 17.17 -8.29
C LEU A 326 27.63 16.74 -7.38
N ARG A 327 27.95 16.17 -6.23
CA ARG A 327 26.95 15.67 -5.28
C ARG A 327 26.85 16.60 -4.08
N LEU A 328 25.70 17.24 -3.90
CA LEU A 328 25.39 18.06 -2.75
C LEU A 328 24.56 17.22 -1.76
N ARG A 329 25.22 16.73 -0.74
CA ARG A 329 24.62 15.80 0.23
C ARG A 329 23.47 16.43 1.02
N GLY A 330 22.40 15.68 1.19
CA GLY A 330 21.23 16.09 1.97
C GLY A 330 20.45 17.26 1.37
N LYS A 331 20.58 17.53 0.05
CA LYS A 331 19.86 18.57 -0.68
C LYS A 331 18.78 18.02 -1.62
N GLY A 332 18.47 16.74 -1.50
CA GLY A 332 17.34 16.10 -2.16
C GLY A 332 16.06 16.14 -1.34
N LEU A 333 15.19 15.15 -1.53
CA LEU A 333 13.89 14.99 -0.85
C LEU A 333 14.02 14.03 0.35
N PRO A 334 13.24 14.24 1.41
CA PRO A 334 13.19 13.32 2.53
C PRO A 334 12.52 12.02 2.15
N ASN A 335 12.81 10.96 2.87
CA ASN A 335 12.13 9.67 2.72
C ASN A 335 10.82 9.68 3.51
N VAL A 336 9.70 9.27 2.88
CA VAL A 336 8.36 9.27 3.51
C VAL A 336 8.25 8.27 4.68
N ASN A 337 8.92 7.12 4.58
CA ASN A 337 8.81 6.01 5.55
C ASN A 337 10.13 5.72 6.27
N GLY A 338 11.15 6.56 6.13
CA GLY A 338 12.48 6.28 6.66
C GLY A 338 13.20 7.52 7.17
N TYR A 339 14.42 7.29 7.62
CA TYR A 339 15.34 8.37 8.00
C TYR A 339 16.21 8.74 6.80
N GLY A 340 16.55 10.01 6.71
CA GLY A 340 17.48 10.54 5.73
C GLY A 340 16.81 11.36 4.63
N THR A 341 17.65 12.14 3.97
CA THR A 341 17.30 13.01 2.85
C THR A 341 18.21 12.62 1.69
N GLY A 342 17.66 12.58 0.49
CA GLY A 342 18.43 12.37 -0.73
C GLY A 342 19.42 13.52 -1.00
N ASP A 343 20.12 13.42 -2.10
CA ASP A 343 21.15 14.37 -2.49
C ASP A 343 20.71 15.14 -3.74
N LEU A 344 21.35 16.30 -4.00
CA LEU A 344 21.22 17.00 -5.26
C LEU A 344 22.43 16.65 -6.14
N LEU A 345 22.16 16.00 -7.26
CA LEU A 345 23.14 15.62 -8.29
C LEU A 345 23.21 16.73 -9.34
N VAL A 346 24.32 17.44 -9.37
CA VAL A 346 24.54 18.55 -10.30
C VAL A 346 25.37 18.06 -11.46
N ASN A 347 24.75 17.90 -12.61
CA ASN A 347 25.44 17.56 -13.85
C ASN A 347 26.01 18.81 -14.49
N VAL A 348 27.32 18.84 -14.68
CA VAL A 348 28.01 20.00 -15.26
C VAL A 348 28.02 19.90 -16.79
N SER A 349 27.44 20.90 -17.43
CA SER A 349 27.49 21.13 -18.88
C SER A 349 28.25 22.43 -19.16
N VAL A 350 28.87 22.52 -20.32
CA VAL A 350 29.62 23.72 -20.75
C VAL A 350 28.87 24.32 -21.93
N TYR A 351 28.57 25.60 -21.80
CA TYR A 351 27.98 26.38 -22.89
C TYR A 351 28.99 26.75 -23.94
N VAL A 352 28.68 26.44 -25.18
CA VAL A 352 29.41 26.88 -26.36
C VAL A 352 28.60 27.95 -27.07
N PRO A 353 29.12 29.18 -27.26
CA PRO A 353 28.39 30.23 -27.95
C PRO A 353 28.00 29.87 -29.38
N GLU A 354 26.76 30.13 -29.76
CA GLU A 354 26.27 29.90 -31.13
C GLU A 354 26.72 30.95 -32.09
N THR A 355 26.96 32.20 -31.62
CA THR A 355 27.40 33.33 -32.43
C THR A 355 28.59 34.02 -31.76
N LEU A 356 29.56 34.43 -32.53
CA LEU A 356 30.76 35.11 -32.07
C LEU A 356 31.00 36.42 -32.84
N ASN A 357 31.42 37.44 -32.15
CA ASN A 357 31.92 38.64 -32.80
C ASN A 357 33.36 38.47 -33.33
N LYS A 358 33.86 39.47 -34.08
CA LYS A 358 35.20 39.37 -34.73
C LYS A 358 36.35 39.24 -33.72
N GLU A 359 36.25 39.92 -32.59
CA GLU A 359 37.26 39.92 -31.53
C GLU A 359 37.28 38.59 -30.78
N GLU A 360 36.10 38.06 -30.42
CA GLU A 360 35.93 36.77 -29.76
C GLU A 360 36.46 35.63 -30.65
N LYS A 361 36.16 35.66 -31.96
CA LYS A 361 36.65 34.69 -32.91
C LYS A 361 38.18 34.68 -32.95
N LYS A 362 38.82 35.88 -33.03
CA LYS A 362 40.27 36.02 -33.04
C LYS A 362 40.91 35.48 -31.76
N ALA A 363 40.31 35.77 -30.59
CA ALA A 363 40.79 35.29 -29.30
C ALA A 363 40.71 33.75 -29.23
N LEU A 364 39.66 33.13 -29.72
CA LEU A 364 39.52 31.67 -29.76
C LEU A 364 40.51 31.03 -30.74
N GLU A 365 40.76 31.63 -31.91
CA GLU A 365 41.77 31.16 -32.86
C GLU A 365 43.19 31.22 -32.29
N GLU A 366 43.49 32.22 -31.45
CA GLU A 366 44.76 32.32 -30.72
C GLU A 366 44.90 31.24 -29.66
N MET A 367 43.81 30.98 -28.92
CA MET A 367 43.77 29.93 -27.90
C MET A 367 43.95 28.52 -28.52
N GLU A 368 43.36 28.24 -29.66
CA GLU A 368 43.44 26.94 -30.35
C GLU A 368 44.89 26.58 -30.73
N ARG A 369 45.77 27.58 -30.96
CA ARG A 369 47.21 27.38 -31.24
C ARG A 369 47.98 26.88 -30.03
N SER A 370 47.46 27.07 -28.82
CA SER A 370 48.10 26.62 -27.59
C SER A 370 47.94 25.12 -27.40
N ASP A 371 48.98 24.44 -26.98
CA ASP A 371 48.95 22.98 -26.73
C ASP A 371 48.04 22.61 -25.58
N ASN A 372 47.81 23.50 -24.60
CA ASN A 372 46.88 23.28 -23.48
C ASN A 372 45.41 23.20 -23.90
N PHE A 373 45.06 23.74 -25.08
CA PHE A 373 43.69 23.69 -25.61
C PHE A 373 43.45 22.48 -26.53
N LYS A 374 44.48 21.68 -26.81
CA LYS A 374 44.36 20.46 -27.60
C LYS A 374 43.92 19.30 -26.69
N PRO A 375 42.96 18.44 -27.12
CA PRO A 375 42.55 17.29 -26.35
C PRO A 375 43.73 16.31 -26.15
N ASN A 376 44.08 16.03 -24.90
CA ASN A 376 45.13 15.05 -24.61
C ASN A 376 44.55 13.61 -24.52
N THR A 377 45.43 12.60 -24.68
CA THR A 377 45.07 11.18 -24.69
C THR A 377 44.42 10.73 -23.38
N SER A 378 44.86 11.24 -22.25
CA SER A 378 44.35 10.88 -20.93
C SER A 378 42.89 11.29 -20.74
N ILE A 379 42.48 12.44 -21.26
CA ILE A 379 41.10 12.91 -21.22
C ILE A 379 40.21 12.08 -22.17
N LYS A 380 40.72 11.77 -23.37
CA LYS A 380 40.01 10.90 -24.33
C LYS A 380 39.72 9.52 -23.72
N GLU A 381 40.66 8.90 -23.03
CA GLU A 381 40.51 7.61 -22.38
C GLU A 381 39.48 7.67 -21.21
N LYS A 382 39.52 8.74 -20.40
CA LYS A 382 38.54 8.93 -19.31
C LYS A 382 37.13 9.08 -19.85
N ILE A 383 36.91 9.86 -20.88
CA ILE A 383 35.64 10.04 -21.55
C ILE A 383 35.15 8.71 -22.14
N PHE A 384 36.04 7.97 -22.83
CA PHE A 384 35.69 6.68 -23.41
C PHE A 384 35.30 5.64 -22.36
N LYS A 385 36.05 5.54 -21.24
CA LYS A 385 35.68 4.66 -20.11
C LYS A 385 34.30 4.99 -19.52
N LYS A 386 34.03 6.29 -19.35
CA LYS A 386 32.70 6.72 -18.84
C LYS A 386 31.59 6.42 -19.85
N PHE A 387 31.85 6.58 -21.14
CA PHE A 387 30.87 6.24 -22.17
C PHE A 387 30.62 4.74 -22.23
N LYS A 388 31.64 3.91 -22.12
CA LYS A 388 31.49 2.45 -22.06
C LYS A 388 30.61 2.00 -20.87
N SER A 389 30.81 2.57 -19.69
CA SER A 389 29.99 2.23 -18.48
C SER A 389 28.51 2.66 -18.55
N LEU A 390 28.10 3.35 -19.61
CA LEU A 390 26.67 3.66 -19.85
C LEU A 390 25.96 2.58 -20.70
N PHE A 391 26.74 1.67 -21.31
CA PHE A 391 26.24 0.61 -22.19
C PHE A 391 26.54 -0.81 -21.67
N ASP A 392 27.32 -0.93 -20.59
CA ASP A 392 27.50 -2.16 -19.80
C ASP A 392 26.50 -2.18 -18.62
#